data_bd376fbf335e582d57b4daf1b2b44513
#
_entry.id   bd376fbf335e582d57b4daf1b2b44513
#
_cell.length_a   1.000
_cell.length_b   1.000
_cell.length_c   1.000
_cell.angle_alpha   90.00
_cell.angle_beta   90.00
_cell.angle_gamma   90.00
#
_symmetry.space_group_name_H-M   'P 1'
#
loop_
_entity.id
_entity.type
_entity.pdbx_description
1 polymer ?
#
loop_
_entity_poly.entity_id
_entity_poly.type
_entity_poly.pdbx_seq_one_letter_code
_entity_poly.pdbx_strand_id
1 'polypeptide(L)'
;MDKFQKVLSLLKNYYKDKIKINYSPSSGYRSRCEFGYKNNFYTMHSSLGEIIYLESFSIARPCIQKLMPNLLDKINNQDILKERLFQINFRANRDDEMLVSMIYHRPIDDEIKSLANELADILNIKINLRSKNKLYSTHDDLLRDDIKELKSVLYQTDQSFYQPNYFHMPMMVLKTMSFIENPKDLLELYCGSGTFSVPMRKLFNKILATENNRQSIRCLNKAIEENNISNIFHARLSAEEVTELFNGRVFKRMNNIDINNFNF
;
A
#
# COMPACT_ATOMS: atom_id res chain seq x y z
N MET A 1 23.94 8.85 -14.43
CA MET A 1 23.71 10.11 -13.67
C MET A 1 22.90 9.75 -12.44
N ASP A 2 23.34 10.16 -11.24
CA ASP A 2 22.62 9.85 -10.00
C ASP A 2 21.23 10.50 -10.06
N LYS A 3 20.17 9.71 -9.82
CA LYS A 3 18.77 10.18 -9.86
C LYS A 3 18.48 11.34 -8.90
N PHE A 4 19.32 11.52 -7.88
CA PHE A 4 19.18 12.59 -6.89
C PHE A 4 19.85 13.90 -7.29
N GLN A 5 20.70 13.95 -8.31
CA GLN A 5 21.44 15.18 -8.68
C GLN A 5 20.52 16.38 -8.94
N LYS A 6 19.41 16.16 -9.65
CA LYS A 6 18.43 17.21 -9.90
C LYS A 6 17.82 17.77 -8.61
N VAL A 7 17.45 16.88 -7.68
CA VAL A 7 16.88 17.27 -6.37
C VAL A 7 17.92 17.97 -5.52
N LEU A 8 19.15 17.44 -5.47
CA LEU A 8 20.26 18.05 -4.75
C LEU A 8 20.58 19.45 -5.26
N SER A 9 20.54 19.67 -6.59
CA SER A 9 20.77 20.99 -7.18
C SER A 9 19.68 21.99 -6.77
N LEU A 10 18.42 21.56 -6.72
CA LEU A 10 17.31 22.41 -6.26
C LEU A 10 17.44 22.76 -4.78
N LEU A 11 17.77 21.77 -3.94
CA LEU A 11 17.86 21.95 -2.49
C LEU A 11 19.05 22.81 -2.07
N LYS A 12 20.15 22.87 -2.83
CA LYS A 12 21.33 23.71 -2.54
C LYS A 12 20.99 25.20 -2.33
N ASN A 13 19.92 25.68 -2.94
CA ASN A 13 19.49 27.07 -2.82
C ASN A 13 18.83 27.37 -1.46
N TYR A 14 18.33 26.34 -0.77
CA TYR A 14 17.54 26.44 0.46
C TYR A 14 18.21 25.79 1.67
N TYR A 15 19.11 24.82 1.44
CA TYR A 15 19.74 24.04 2.47
C TYR A 15 21.24 23.92 2.24
N LYS A 16 22.04 24.42 3.19
CA LYS A 16 23.49 24.52 3.06
C LYS A 16 24.25 23.33 3.62
N ASP A 17 23.61 22.57 4.52
CA ASP A 17 24.26 21.43 5.15
C ASP A 17 24.30 20.21 4.22
N LYS A 18 25.11 19.22 4.60
CA LYS A 18 25.24 17.98 3.84
C LYS A 18 23.94 17.15 3.90
N ILE A 19 23.32 16.99 2.74
CA ILE A 19 22.13 16.15 2.59
C ILE A 19 22.56 14.68 2.63
N LYS A 20 22.00 13.94 3.59
CA LYS A 20 22.21 12.49 3.70
C LYS A 20 21.24 11.75 2.79
N ILE A 21 21.77 10.96 1.87
CA ILE A 21 20.98 10.08 0.99
C ILE A 21 21.08 8.64 1.52
N ASN A 22 19.94 7.98 1.64
CA ASN A 22 19.88 6.57 1.98
C ASN A 22 19.45 5.78 0.75
N TYR A 23 20.18 4.72 0.43
CA TYR A 23 19.90 3.86 -0.71
C TYR A 23 19.34 2.52 -0.21
N SER A 24 18.31 2.01 -0.87
CA SER A 24 17.93 0.60 -0.81
C SER A 24 18.79 -0.22 -1.76
N PRO A 25 18.77 -1.55 -1.69
CA PRO A 25 19.31 -2.39 -2.75
C PRO A 25 18.78 -1.95 -4.12
N SER A 26 19.58 -2.15 -5.17
CA SER A 26 19.20 -1.76 -6.55
C SER A 26 18.15 -2.68 -7.16
N SER A 27 17.95 -3.88 -6.61
CA SER A 27 16.98 -4.88 -7.03
C SER A 27 16.23 -5.45 -5.83
N GLY A 28 15.11 -6.15 -6.07
CA GLY A 28 14.39 -6.90 -5.05
C GLY A 28 13.70 -6.07 -3.96
N TYR A 29 13.59 -4.76 -4.12
CA TYR A 29 13.11 -3.88 -3.05
C TYR A 29 11.60 -3.58 -3.11
N ARG A 30 10.94 -3.88 -4.23
CA ARG A 30 9.58 -3.42 -4.48
C ARG A 30 8.56 -4.51 -4.12
N SER A 31 7.77 -4.26 -3.08
CA SER A 31 6.73 -5.18 -2.58
C SER A 31 5.36 -5.01 -3.26
N ARG A 32 5.20 -3.97 -4.06
CA ARG A 32 3.98 -3.68 -4.82
C ARG A 32 4.33 -3.43 -6.28
N CYS A 33 3.76 -4.21 -7.20
CA CYS A 33 3.94 -4.07 -8.64
C CYS A 33 2.59 -4.12 -9.34
N GLU A 34 2.42 -3.30 -10.39
CA GLU A 34 1.19 -3.20 -11.17
C GLU A 34 1.56 -3.26 -12.64
N PHE A 35 1.00 -4.22 -13.36
CA PHE A 35 1.29 -4.47 -14.77
C PHE A 35 0.01 -4.57 -15.57
N GLY A 36 -0.02 -3.95 -16.75
CA GLY A 36 -1.01 -4.27 -17.76
C GLY A 36 -0.84 -5.71 -18.23
N TYR A 37 -1.89 -6.28 -18.81
CA TYR A 37 -1.84 -7.57 -19.50
C TYR A 37 -2.28 -7.38 -20.95
N LYS A 38 -1.41 -7.74 -21.90
CA LYS A 38 -1.69 -7.63 -23.34
C LYS A 38 -0.88 -8.66 -24.11
N ASN A 39 -1.51 -9.31 -25.10
CA ASN A 39 -0.86 -10.30 -25.99
C ASN A 39 -0.12 -11.40 -25.22
N ASN A 40 -0.69 -11.87 -24.11
CA ASN A 40 -0.12 -12.91 -23.23
C ASN A 40 1.16 -12.48 -22.48
N PHE A 41 1.42 -11.18 -22.30
CA PHE A 41 2.56 -10.64 -21.56
C PHE A 41 2.14 -9.62 -20.52
N TYR A 42 2.94 -9.47 -19.48
CA TYR A 42 2.90 -8.29 -18.63
C TYR A 42 3.37 -7.07 -19.41
N THR A 43 2.76 -5.93 -19.17
CA THR A 43 3.13 -4.69 -19.86
C THR A 43 3.27 -3.52 -18.90
N MET A 44 4.10 -2.56 -19.28
CA MET A 44 4.20 -1.23 -18.69
C MET A 44 4.18 -0.18 -19.79
N HIS A 45 4.05 1.09 -19.41
CA HIS A 45 4.21 2.20 -20.33
C HIS A 45 5.54 2.91 -20.08
N SER A 46 6.25 3.24 -21.16
CA SER A 46 7.40 4.13 -21.09
C SER A 46 6.97 5.55 -20.72
N SER A 47 7.92 6.43 -20.43
CA SER A 47 7.66 7.87 -20.22
C SER A 47 7.07 8.56 -21.45
N LEU A 48 7.20 7.95 -22.63
CA LEU A 48 6.64 8.43 -23.89
C LEU A 48 5.27 7.79 -24.23
N GLY A 49 4.73 6.95 -23.32
CA GLY A 49 3.44 6.27 -23.51
C GLY A 49 3.51 4.98 -24.32
N GLU A 50 4.68 4.53 -24.75
CA GLU A 50 4.85 3.30 -25.51
C GLU A 50 4.68 2.06 -24.61
N ILE A 51 4.09 0.99 -25.17
CA ILE A 51 3.93 -0.27 -24.44
C ILE A 51 5.25 -1.03 -24.44
N ILE A 52 5.70 -1.38 -23.23
CA ILE A 52 6.87 -2.24 -22.99
C ILE A 52 6.35 -3.59 -22.54
N TYR A 53 6.70 -4.65 -23.26
CA TYR A 53 6.45 -6.03 -22.86
C TYR A 53 7.56 -6.51 -21.93
N LEU A 54 7.18 -7.06 -20.77
CA LEU A 54 8.13 -7.45 -19.74
C LEU A 54 8.40 -8.94 -19.75
N GLU A 55 9.65 -9.32 -19.83
CA GLU A 55 10.12 -10.69 -19.58
C GLU A 55 10.45 -10.90 -18.10
N SER A 56 10.91 -9.86 -17.42
CA SER A 56 11.26 -9.89 -16.01
C SER A 56 11.12 -8.49 -15.37
N PHE A 57 11.10 -8.44 -14.04
CA PHE A 57 11.05 -7.17 -13.31
C PHE A 57 11.93 -7.23 -12.06
N SER A 58 13.22 -7.04 -12.24
CA SER A 58 14.27 -7.26 -11.24
C SER A 58 14.14 -6.42 -9.96
N ILE A 59 13.43 -5.29 -10.00
CA ILE A 59 13.21 -4.47 -8.80
C ILE A 59 12.09 -4.99 -7.89
N ALA A 60 11.21 -5.90 -8.39
CA ALA A 60 10.23 -6.57 -7.54
C ALA A 60 10.90 -7.48 -6.51
N ARG A 61 10.21 -7.73 -5.39
CA ARG A 61 10.68 -8.73 -4.41
C ARG A 61 10.91 -10.10 -5.07
N PRO A 62 11.88 -10.90 -4.58
CA PRO A 62 12.19 -12.22 -5.16
C PRO A 62 10.98 -13.14 -5.27
N CYS A 63 10.08 -13.15 -4.28
CA CYS A 63 8.84 -13.94 -4.33
C CYS A 63 7.93 -13.53 -5.50
N ILE A 64 7.78 -12.23 -5.77
CA ILE A 64 7.02 -11.71 -6.92
C ILE A 64 7.72 -12.10 -8.23
N GLN A 65 9.05 -11.92 -8.33
CA GLN A 65 9.81 -12.31 -9.53
C GLN A 65 9.63 -13.79 -9.86
N LYS A 66 9.63 -14.65 -8.85
CA LYS A 66 9.42 -16.10 -8.99
C LYS A 66 7.97 -16.44 -9.39
N LEU A 67 7.00 -15.71 -8.86
CA LEU A 67 5.59 -15.94 -9.14
C LEU A 67 5.19 -15.50 -10.56
N MET A 68 5.74 -14.37 -11.04
CA MET A 68 5.33 -13.76 -12.32
C MET A 68 5.30 -14.74 -13.50
N PRO A 69 6.36 -15.50 -13.85
CA PRO A 69 6.33 -16.43 -14.98
C PRO A 69 5.36 -17.58 -14.76
N ASN A 70 5.26 -18.13 -13.54
CA ASN A 70 4.37 -19.24 -13.23
C ASN A 70 2.90 -18.83 -13.33
N LEU A 71 2.55 -17.66 -12.82
CA LEU A 71 1.19 -17.12 -12.93
C LEU A 71 0.82 -16.81 -14.39
N LEU A 72 1.75 -16.23 -15.14
CA LEU A 72 1.54 -15.90 -16.55
C LEU A 72 1.27 -17.14 -17.38
N ASP A 73 2.06 -18.20 -17.18
CA ASP A 73 1.86 -19.49 -17.85
C ASP A 73 0.47 -20.06 -17.57
N LYS A 74 0.06 -20.10 -16.30
CA LYS A 74 -1.28 -20.58 -15.90
C LYS A 74 -2.41 -19.77 -16.53
N ILE A 75 -2.28 -18.43 -16.53
CA ILE A 75 -3.28 -17.55 -17.17
C ILE A 75 -3.33 -17.80 -18.65
N ASN A 76 -2.19 -17.90 -19.34
CA ASN A 76 -2.14 -18.04 -20.79
C ASN A 76 -2.67 -19.38 -21.29
N ASN A 77 -2.61 -20.42 -20.47
CA ASN A 77 -3.14 -21.76 -20.77
C ASN A 77 -4.64 -21.91 -20.47
N GLN A 78 -5.31 -20.87 -19.98
CA GLN A 78 -6.74 -20.87 -19.64
C GLN A 78 -7.45 -19.69 -20.33
N ASP A 79 -8.24 -19.96 -21.38
CA ASP A 79 -8.92 -18.91 -22.15
C ASP A 79 -9.81 -18.03 -21.27
N ILE A 80 -10.49 -18.62 -20.29
CA ILE A 80 -11.36 -17.90 -19.35
C ILE A 80 -10.59 -16.92 -18.48
N LEU A 81 -9.39 -17.28 -18.02
CA LEU A 81 -8.57 -16.40 -17.16
C LEU A 81 -7.97 -15.22 -17.93
N LYS A 82 -7.65 -15.40 -19.22
CA LYS A 82 -7.10 -14.31 -20.04
C LYS A 82 -8.15 -13.44 -20.71
N GLU A 83 -9.40 -13.92 -20.84
CA GLU A 83 -10.45 -13.18 -21.51
C GLU A 83 -10.74 -11.84 -20.84
N ARG A 84 -10.47 -10.75 -21.56
CA ARG A 84 -10.63 -9.37 -21.10
C ARG A 84 -9.92 -9.05 -19.77
N LEU A 85 -8.89 -9.82 -19.45
CA LEU A 85 -7.94 -9.45 -18.38
C LEU A 85 -7.19 -8.19 -18.82
N PHE A 86 -7.22 -7.17 -17.96
CA PHE A 86 -6.67 -5.85 -18.27
C PHE A 86 -5.37 -5.58 -17.52
N GLN A 87 -5.32 -5.97 -16.22
CA GLN A 87 -4.21 -5.63 -15.34
C GLN A 87 -4.02 -6.71 -14.27
N ILE A 88 -2.77 -6.92 -13.87
CA ILE A 88 -2.39 -7.83 -12.80
C ILE A 88 -1.53 -7.06 -11.81
N ASN A 89 -1.98 -7.00 -10.57
CA ASN A 89 -1.27 -6.33 -9.48
C ASN A 89 -0.74 -7.34 -8.48
N PHE A 90 0.49 -7.15 -8.05
CA PHE A 90 1.15 -7.98 -7.06
C PHE A 90 1.41 -7.19 -5.79
N ARG A 91 1.16 -7.81 -4.66
CA ARG A 91 1.62 -7.36 -3.34
C ARG A 91 2.24 -8.52 -2.58
N ALA A 92 3.30 -8.24 -1.87
CA ALA A 92 3.93 -9.19 -0.97
C ALA A 92 4.18 -8.52 0.39
N ASN A 93 3.93 -9.26 1.46
CA ASN A 93 4.33 -8.87 2.81
C ASN A 93 5.78 -9.31 3.11
N ARG A 94 6.24 -9.11 4.36
CA ARG A 94 7.61 -9.47 4.76
C ARG A 94 7.84 -10.97 4.87
N ASP A 95 6.79 -11.76 5.04
CA ASP A 95 6.83 -13.22 5.15
C ASP A 95 6.64 -13.92 3.79
N ASP A 96 6.74 -13.15 2.67
CA ASP A 96 6.55 -13.62 1.29
C ASP A 96 5.12 -14.13 0.98
N GLU A 97 4.14 -13.87 1.86
CA GLU A 97 2.74 -14.05 1.47
C GLU A 97 2.38 -13.05 0.38
N MET A 98 1.60 -13.50 -0.59
CA MET A 98 1.28 -12.69 -1.77
C MET A 98 -0.23 -12.57 -1.97
N LEU A 99 -0.63 -11.35 -2.36
CA LEU A 99 -1.95 -11.04 -2.87
C LEU A 99 -1.82 -10.58 -4.33
N VAL A 100 -2.46 -11.31 -5.22
CA VAL A 100 -2.54 -10.97 -6.65
C VAL A 100 -3.94 -10.49 -6.96
N SER A 101 -4.05 -9.31 -7.58
CA SER A 101 -5.34 -8.79 -8.05
C SER A 101 -5.38 -8.82 -9.57
N MET A 102 -6.30 -9.59 -10.13
CA MET A 102 -6.57 -9.70 -11.55
C MET A 102 -7.78 -8.81 -11.88
N ILE A 103 -7.58 -7.81 -12.73
CA ILE A 103 -8.58 -6.78 -13.03
C ILE A 103 -9.12 -7.02 -14.44
N TYR A 104 -10.42 -7.19 -14.52
CA TYR A 104 -11.14 -7.57 -15.74
C TYR A 104 -12.06 -6.48 -16.27
N HIS A 105 -12.19 -6.43 -17.60
CA HIS A 105 -13.21 -5.64 -18.28
C HIS A 105 -14.43 -6.52 -18.68
N ARG A 106 -14.74 -7.52 -17.87
CA ARG A 106 -15.92 -8.42 -18.02
C ARG A 106 -16.54 -8.69 -16.62
N PRO A 107 -17.77 -9.19 -16.54
CA PRO A 107 -18.33 -9.68 -15.27
C PRO A 107 -17.50 -10.84 -14.70
N ILE A 108 -17.49 -10.96 -13.39
CA ILE A 108 -16.92 -12.10 -12.66
C ILE A 108 -18.07 -13.11 -12.44
N ASP A 109 -18.06 -14.19 -13.17
CA ASP A 109 -19.01 -15.32 -13.06
C ASP A 109 -18.45 -16.43 -12.16
N ASP A 110 -19.19 -17.51 -11.97
CA ASP A 110 -18.80 -18.58 -11.05
C ASP A 110 -17.69 -19.46 -11.63
N GLU A 111 -17.58 -19.55 -12.97
CA GLU A 111 -16.52 -20.32 -13.62
C GLU A 111 -15.14 -19.68 -13.39
N ILE A 112 -15.01 -18.38 -13.60
CA ILE A 112 -13.74 -17.69 -13.32
C ILE A 112 -13.39 -17.69 -11.83
N LYS A 113 -14.39 -17.65 -10.91
CA LYS A 113 -14.16 -17.78 -9.48
C LYS A 113 -13.60 -19.16 -9.13
N SER A 114 -14.15 -20.23 -9.71
CA SER A 114 -13.64 -21.60 -9.51
C SER A 114 -12.19 -21.74 -9.93
N LEU A 115 -11.87 -21.24 -11.14
CA LEU A 115 -10.50 -21.26 -11.66
C LEU A 115 -9.55 -20.41 -10.80
N ALA A 116 -10.01 -19.28 -10.28
CA ALA A 116 -9.20 -18.44 -9.41
C ALA A 116 -8.91 -19.12 -8.06
N ASN A 117 -9.85 -19.87 -7.48
CA ASN A 117 -9.61 -20.67 -6.28
C ASN A 117 -8.57 -21.76 -6.54
N GLU A 118 -8.74 -22.53 -7.62
CA GLU A 118 -7.78 -23.57 -8.01
C GLU A 118 -6.37 -22.98 -8.22
N LEU A 119 -6.28 -21.83 -8.91
CA LEU A 119 -5.02 -21.14 -9.14
C LEU A 119 -4.38 -20.63 -7.84
N ALA A 120 -5.20 -20.14 -6.91
CA ALA A 120 -4.75 -19.67 -5.60
C ALA A 120 -4.14 -20.82 -4.79
N ASP A 121 -4.78 -21.98 -4.78
CA ASP A 121 -4.30 -23.18 -4.10
C ASP A 121 -3.01 -23.72 -4.72
N ILE A 122 -2.95 -23.85 -6.06
CA ILE A 122 -1.77 -24.35 -6.78
C ILE A 122 -0.55 -23.45 -6.54
N LEU A 123 -0.74 -22.13 -6.53
CA LEU A 123 0.35 -21.16 -6.40
C LEU A 123 0.60 -20.73 -4.95
N ASN A 124 -0.23 -21.19 -4.01
CA ASN A 124 -0.21 -20.79 -2.60
C ASN A 124 -0.20 -19.26 -2.41
N ILE A 125 -1.19 -18.59 -3.01
CA ILE A 125 -1.36 -17.14 -2.97
C ILE A 125 -2.82 -16.76 -2.72
N LYS A 126 -3.06 -15.52 -2.33
CA LYS A 126 -4.41 -14.93 -2.33
C LYS A 126 -4.69 -14.30 -3.68
N ILE A 127 -5.88 -14.52 -4.23
CA ILE A 127 -6.29 -13.90 -5.52
C ILE A 127 -7.54 -13.06 -5.31
N ASN A 128 -7.48 -11.83 -5.80
CA ASN A 128 -8.61 -10.94 -5.98
C ASN A 128 -8.99 -10.87 -7.45
N LEU A 129 -10.25 -11.10 -7.77
CA LEU A 129 -10.83 -10.77 -9.08
C LEU A 129 -11.61 -9.47 -8.97
N ARG A 130 -11.29 -8.50 -9.81
CA ARG A 130 -11.95 -7.18 -9.81
C ARG A 130 -12.56 -6.87 -11.16
N SER A 131 -13.81 -6.39 -11.15
CA SER A 131 -14.48 -5.89 -12.34
C SER A 131 -15.44 -4.77 -11.95
N LYS A 132 -15.27 -3.56 -12.50
CA LYS A 132 -16.03 -2.38 -12.13
C LYS A 132 -16.06 -2.20 -10.59
N ASN A 133 -17.23 -2.34 -9.97
CA ASN A 133 -17.43 -2.19 -8.53
C ASN A 133 -17.53 -3.53 -7.79
N LYS A 134 -17.22 -4.65 -8.45
CA LYS A 134 -17.29 -6.00 -7.86
C LYS A 134 -15.88 -6.47 -7.51
N LEU A 135 -15.76 -7.04 -6.32
CA LEU A 135 -14.57 -7.73 -5.83
C LEU A 135 -14.99 -9.14 -5.42
N TYR A 136 -14.25 -10.12 -5.87
CA TYR A 136 -14.27 -11.49 -5.35
C TYR A 136 -12.86 -11.82 -4.86
N SER A 137 -12.75 -12.42 -3.69
CA SER A 137 -11.46 -12.83 -3.11
C SER A 137 -11.50 -14.31 -2.78
N THR A 138 -10.47 -15.05 -3.17
CA THR A 138 -10.35 -16.50 -2.88
C THR A 138 -10.17 -16.77 -1.39
N HIS A 139 -9.59 -15.80 -0.67
CA HIS A 139 -9.38 -15.78 0.77
C HIS A 139 -9.82 -14.43 1.31
N ASP A 140 -9.31 -14.00 2.48
CA ASP A 140 -9.40 -12.60 2.85
C ASP A 140 -8.54 -11.75 1.91
N ASP A 141 -8.93 -10.50 1.68
CA ASP A 141 -8.21 -9.56 0.80
C ASP A 141 -7.20 -8.70 1.55
N LEU A 142 -6.86 -9.08 2.78
CA LEU A 142 -5.87 -8.39 3.60
C LEU A 142 -4.54 -9.16 3.60
N LEU A 143 -3.43 -8.44 3.45
CA LEU A 143 -2.11 -8.94 3.79
C LEU A 143 -1.66 -8.33 5.11
N ARG A 144 -1.32 -9.18 6.06
CA ARG A 144 -0.72 -8.82 7.34
C ARG A 144 0.79 -8.62 7.13
N ASP A 145 1.34 -7.53 7.62
CA ASP A 145 2.78 -7.23 7.52
C ASP A 145 3.35 -6.93 8.91
N ASP A 146 4.11 -7.86 9.47
CA ASP A 146 4.77 -7.75 10.77
C ASP A 146 6.13 -7.07 10.62
N ILE A 147 6.22 -5.81 11.05
CA ILE A 147 7.41 -4.99 10.88
C ILE A 147 8.19 -5.01 12.18
N LYS A 148 9.15 -5.93 12.28
CA LYS A 148 9.93 -6.17 13.49
C LYS A 148 10.67 -4.93 13.97
N GLU A 149 11.26 -4.16 13.05
CA GLU A 149 12.00 -2.93 13.34
C GLU A 149 11.13 -1.87 14.02
N LEU A 150 9.82 -1.87 13.72
CA LEU A 150 8.84 -0.93 14.27
C LEU A 150 8.01 -1.52 15.42
N LYS A 151 8.18 -2.81 15.70
CA LYS A 151 7.37 -3.56 16.69
C LYS A 151 5.87 -3.31 16.46
N SER A 152 5.45 -3.43 15.21
CA SER A 152 4.11 -3.09 14.79
C SER A 152 3.66 -3.96 13.62
N VAL A 153 2.40 -4.36 13.67
CA VAL A 153 1.72 -5.05 12.58
C VAL A 153 0.90 -4.03 11.79
N LEU A 154 1.09 -4.01 10.49
CA LEU A 154 0.28 -3.23 9.57
C LEU A 154 -0.49 -4.15 8.62
N TYR A 155 -1.49 -3.59 7.96
CA TYR A 155 -2.30 -4.30 6.97
C TYR A 155 -2.33 -3.54 5.66
N GLN A 156 -2.46 -4.28 4.56
CA GLN A 156 -2.62 -3.72 3.22
C GLN A 156 -3.65 -4.51 2.41
N THR A 157 -4.33 -3.83 1.50
CA THR A 157 -5.16 -4.43 0.44
C THR A 157 -4.68 -3.96 -0.92
N ASP A 158 -5.22 -4.51 -2.00
CA ASP A 158 -4.88 -4.05 -3.35
C ASP A 158 -5.29 -2.58 -3.62
N GLN A 159 -6.31 -2.08 -2.89
CA GLN A 159 -6.84 -0.72 -3.05
C GLN A 159 -6.35 0.28 -2.01
N SER A 160 -5.53 -0.14 -1.04
CA SER A 160 -4.89 0.77 -0.10
C SER A 160 -3.53 1.22 -0.61
N PHE A 161 -3.13 2.45 -0.27
CA PHE A 161 -1.73 2.84 -0.44
C PHE A 161 -0.88 2.12 0.61
N TYR A 162 0.24 1.56 0.19
CA TYR A 162 1.27 0.99 1.05
C TYR A 162 2.64 1.27 0.44
N GLN A 163 3.64 1.56 1.27
CA GLN A 163 4.98 1.92 0.79
C GLN A 163 5.62 0.77 0.00
N PRO A 164 5.88 0.95 -1.30
CA PRO A 164 6.35 -0.14 -2.14
C PRO A 164 7.79 -0.56 -1.86
N ASN A 165 8.62 0.33 -1.32
CA ASN A 165 9.99 0.03 -0.92
C ASN A 165 10.02 -0.44 0.54
N TYR A 166 9.98 -1.75 0.74
CA TYR A 166 9.86 -2.33 2.08
C TYR A 166 11.13 -2.15 2.95
N PHE A 167 12.28 -1.89 2.35
CA PHE A 167 13.51 -1.55 3.09
C PHE A 167 13.45 -0.12 3.65
N HIS A 168 12.95 0.83 2.86
CA HIS A 168 12.91 2.22 3.27
C HIS A 168 11.77 2.56 4.23
N MET A 169 10.68 1.82 4.19
CA MET A 169 9.51 2.16 4.99
C MET A 169 9.82 2.22 6.50
N PRO A 170 10.46 1.21 7.14
CA PRO A 170 10.82 1.31 8.55
C PRO A 170 11.81 2.44 8.83
N MET A 171 12.78 2.64 7.95
CA MET A 171 13.77 3.71 8.10
C MET A 171 13.13 5.11 8.06
N MET A 172 12.14 5.32 7.19
CA MET A 172 11.37 6.56 7.14
C MET A 172 10.66 6.83 8.45
N VAL A 173 9.96 5.82 8.99
CA VAL A 173 9.23 5.94 10.27
C VAL A 173 10.19 6.22 11.42
N LEU A 174 11.25 5.43 11.57
CA LEU A 174 12.26 5.64 12.63
C LEU A 174 12.93 7.01 12.53
N LYS A 175 13.21 7.47 11.29
CA LYS A 175 13.78 8.80 11.09
C LYS A 175 12.80 9.90 11.45
N THR A 176 11.53 9.77 11.10
CA THR A 176 10.48 10.70 11.53
C THR A 176 10.39 10.76 13.06
N MET A 177 10.36 9.59 13.72
CA MET A 177 10.36 9.53 15.19
C MET A 177 11.55 10.28 15.82
N SER A 178 12.72 10.22 15.19
CA SER A 178 13.94 10.89 15.72
C SER A 178 13.91 12.43 15.64
N PHE A 179 12.93 13.02 14.96
CA PHE A 179 12.76 14.48 14.88
C PHE A 179 11.68 15.01 15.82
N ILE A 180 10.97 14.12 16.51
CA ILE A 180 9.87 14.51 17.38
C ILE A 180 10.44 14.87 18.76
N GLU A 181 10.23 16.12 19.14
CA GLU A 181 10.64 16.66 20.44
C GLU A 181 9.38 17.06 21.24
N ASN A 182 9.34 16.70 22.52
CA ASN A 182 8.24 17.05 23.45
C ASN A 182 6.84 16.71 22.91
N PRO A 183 6.58 15.49 22.45
CA PRO A 183 5.32 15.12 21.82
C PRO A 183 4.15 15.23 22.80
N LYS A 184 3.02 15.77 22.34
CA LYS A 184 1.75 15.78 23.08
C LYS A 184 0.73 14.94 22.32
N ASP A 185 -0.06 15.57 21.47
CA ASP A 185 -0.99 14.89 20.56
C ASP A 185 -0.54 15.06 19.09
N LEU A 186 -0.90 14.13 18.24
CA LEU A 186 -0.56 14.15 16.82
C LEU A 186 -1.81 14.29 15.96
N LEU A 187 -1.78 15.20 15.00
CA LEU A 187 -2.67 15.19 13.86
C LEU A 187 -1.90 14.61 12.65
N GLU A 188 -2.36 13.47 12.12
CA GLU A 188 -1.82 12.89 10.89
C GLU A 188 -2.86 13.01 9.78
N LEU A 189 -2.52 13.77 8.73
CA LEU A 189 -3.28 13.86 7.49
C LEU A 189 -2.78 12.80 6.50
N TYR A 190 -3.70 12.24 5.69
CA TYR A 190 -3.37 11.19 4.71
C TYR A 190 -2.68 9.98 5.36
N CYS A 191 -3.17 9.54 6.52
CA CYS A 191 -2.52 8.49 7.31
C CYS A 191 -2.44 7.14 6.59
N GLY A 192 -3.20 6.94 5.53
CA GLY A 192 -3.27 5.68 4.80
C GLY A 192 -3.68 4.53 5.70
N SER A 193 -2.92 3.46 5.67
CA SER A 193 -3.10 2.28 6.53
C SER A 193 -2.45 2.43 7.92
N GLY A 194 -2.05 3.65 8.31
CA GLY A 194 -1.40 3.91 9.60
C GLY A 194 0.11 3.67 9.61
N THR A 195 0.76 3.89 8.47
CA THR A 195 2.22 3.65 8.32
C THR A 195 3.04 4.40 9.36
N PHE A 196 2.64 5.61 9.76
CA PHE A 196 3.31 6.40 10.79
C PHE A 196 2.57 6.31 12.13
N SER A 197 1.25 6.57 12.17
CA SER A 197 0.48 6.61 13.42
C SER A 197 0.60 5.32 14.22
N VAL A 198 0.51 4.14 13.60
CA VAL A 198 0.55 2.87 14.33
C VAL A 198 1.89 2.63 15.03
N PRO A 199 3.06 2.73 14.36
CA PRO A 199 4.35 2.59 15.06
C PRO A 199 4.62 3.70 16.07
N MET A 200 4.17 4.93 15.79
CA MET A 200 4.45 6.10 16.64
C MET A 200 3.49 6.24 17.85
N ARG A 201 2.50 5.37 18.00
CA ARG A 201 1.44 5.44 19.01
C ARG A 201 1.92 5.68 20.44
N LYS A 202 3.10 5.15 20.78
CA LYS A 202 3.68 5.28 22.14
C LYS A 202 4.36 6.61 22.41
N LEU A 203 4.58 7.43 21.39
CA LEU A 203 5.19 8.74 21.51
C LEU A 203 4.18 9.82 21.91
N PHE A 204 2.90 9.62 21.59
CA PHE A 204 1.86 10.63 21.74
C PHE A 204 0.80 10.20 22.77
N ASN A 205 0.20 11.18 23.43
CA ASN A 205 -0.94 10.92 24.32
C ASN A 205 -2.14 10.46 23.49
N LYS A 206 -2.46 11.19 22.41
CA LYS A 206 -3.52 10.87 21.45
C LYS A 206 -3.04 11.13 20.02
N ILE A 207 -3.60 10.39 19.08
CA ILE A 207 -3.38 10.60 17.66
C ILE A 207 -4.74 10.73 16.98
N LEU A 208 -4.95 11.82 16.25
CA LEU A 208 -6.06 11.95 15.32
C LEU A 208 -5.53 11.67 13.90
N ALA A 209 -5.90 10.53 13.34
CA ALA A 209 -5.48 10.09 12.02
C ALA A 209 -6.62 10.27 11.00
N THR A 210 -6.38 10.97 9.89
CA THR A 210 -7.41 11.19 8.87
C THR A 210 -6.99 10.65 7.52
N GLU A 211 -7.94 10.01 6.84
CA GLU A 211 -7.76 9.38 5.53
C GLU A 211 -9.10 9.32 4.81
N ASN A 212 -9.12 9.55 3.51
CA ASN A 212 -10.36 9.51 2.73
C ASN A 212 -10.66 8.13 2.12
N ASN A 213 -9.64 7.32 1.87
CA ASN A 213 -9.79 6.00 1.27
C ASN A 213 -10.36 4.99 2.29
N ARG A 214 -11.53 4.41 1.96
CA ARG A 214 -12.22 3.44 2.82
C ARG A 214 -11.39 2.18 3.11
N GLN A 215 -10.63 1.69 2.14
CA GLN A 215 -9.83 0.49 2.30
C GLN A 215 -8.59 0.73 3.15
N SER A 216 -8.00 1.92 3.06
CA SER A 216 -6.92 2.33 3.96
C SER A 216 -7.40 2.40 5.41
N ILE A 217 -8.57 3.00 5.67
CA ILE A 217 -9.18 3.02 7.01
C ILE A 217 -9.49 1.61 7.53
N ARG A 218 -9.95 0.71 6.65
CA ARG A 218 -10.15 -0.70 7.03
C ARG A 218 -8.84 -1.37 7.47
N CYS A 219 -7.75 -1.12 6.76
CA CYS A 219 -6.42 -1.61 7.12
C CYS A 219 -5.94 -1.00 8.45
N LEU A 220 -6.15 0.30 8.65
CA LEU A 220 -5.82 1.00 9.90
C LEU A 220 -6.59 0.41 11.08
N ASN A 221 -7.90 0.18 10.95
CA ASN A 221 -8.72 -0.44 11.99
C ASN A 221 -8.16 -1.80 12.41
N LYS A 222 -7.82 -2.63 11.41
CA LYS A 222 -7.26 -3.95 11.68
C LYS A 222 -5.89 -3.86 12.36
N ALA A 223 -5.07 -2.88 11.97
CA ALA A 223 -3.78 -2.62 12.63
C ALA A 223 -3.96 -2.12 14.08
N ILE A 224 -4.93 -1.24 14.35
CA ILE A 224 -5.26 -0.77 15.69
C ILE A 224 -5.66 -1.95 16.60
N GLU A 225 -6.55 -2.81 16.09
CA GLU A 225 -7.02 -4.01 16.80
C GLU A 225 -5.85 -4.95 17.12
N GLU A 226 -5.07 -5.34 16.13
CA GLU A 226 -3.96 -6.30 16.26
C GLU A 226 -2.86 -5.81 17.21
N ASN A 227 -2.56 -4.51 17.20
CA ASN A 227 -1.54 -3.92 18.08
C ASN A 227 -2.08 -3.49 19.44
N ASN A 228 -3.36 -3.77 19.76
CA ASN A 228 -4.04 -3.38 21.01
C ASN A 228 -3.89 -1.86 21.33
N ILE A 229 -4.20 -1.01 20.33
CA ILE A 229 -4.02 0.44 20.43
C ILE A 229 -5.30 1.12 20.90
N SER A 230 -5.23 1.96 21.92
CA SER A 230 -6.38 2.68 22.49
C SER A 230 -6.33 4.20 22.25
N ASN A 231 -5.20 4.74 21.83
CA ASN A 231 -4.98 6.19 21.73
C ASN A 231 -4.95 6.71 20.28
N ILE A 232 -5.25 5.89 19.27
CA ILE A 232 -5.45 6.34 17.89
C ILE A 232 -6.94 6.49 17.62
N PHE A 233 -7.35 7.70 17.34
CA PHE A 233 -8.68 8.08 16.88
C PHE A 233 -8.58 8.35 15.37
N HIS A 234 -9.52 7.87 14.59
CA HIS A 234 -9.46 8.08 13.15
C HIS A 234 -10.79 8.52 12.56
N ALA A 235 -10.72 9.33 11.54
CA ALA A 235 -11.89 9.78 10.79
C ALA A 235 -11.63 9.72 9.28
N ARG A 236 -12.67 9.35 8.52
CA ARG A 236 -12.61 9.36 7.06
C ARG A 236 -12.87 10.78 6.55
N LEU A 237 -11.83 11.60 6.54
CA LEU A 237 -11.85 12.99 6.08
C LEU A 237 -10.72 13.26 5.09
N SER A 238 -10.97 14.14 4.13
CA SER A 238 -9.89 14.73 3.32
C SER A 238 -9.18 15.84 4.10
N ALA A 239 -8.02 16.29 3.64
CA ALA A 239 -7.29 17.38 4.29
C ALA A 239 -8.08 18.71 4.27
N GLU A 240 -8.82 18.95 3.20
CA GLU A 240 -9.71 20.11 3.08
C GLU A 240 -10.83 20.05 4.13
N GLU A 241 -11.46 18.89 4.32
CA GLU A 241 -12.49 18.69 5.34
C GLU A 241 -11.92 18.83 6.76
N VAL A 242 -10.65 18.45 7.00
CA VAL A 242 -9.99 18.72 8.27
C VAL A 242 -9.81 20.23 8.50
N THR A 243 -9.45 21.00 7.48
CA THR A 243 -9.39 22.47 7.58
C THR A 243 -10.76 23.06 7.94
N GLU A 244 -11.82 22.57 7.31
CA GLU A 244 -13.20 23.00 7.63
C GLU A 244 -13.61 22.59 9.05
N LEU A 245 -13.18 21.41 9.53
CA LEU A 245 -13.41 20.95 10.90
C LEU A 245 -12.80 21.91 11.93
N PHE A 246 -11.56 22.37 11.73
CA PHE A 246 -10.91 23.37 12.58
C PHE A 246 -11.57 24.73 12.51
N ASN A 247 -12.30 25.03 11.42
CA ASN A 247 -13.13 26.23 11.27
C ASN A 247 -14.56 26.06 11.85
N GLY A 248 -14.81 24.98 12.60
CA GLY A 248 -16.06 24.75 13.32
C GLY A 248 -17.12 23.93 12.56
N ARG A 249 -16.81 23.41 11.34
CA ARG A 249 -17.74 22.52 10.65
C ARG A 249 -17.78 21.14 11.32
N VAL A 250 -18.98 20.61 11.54
CA VAL A 250 -19.18 19.28 12.13
C VAL A 250 -19.36 18.24 11.04
N PHE A 251 -18.66 17.12 11.16
CA PHE A 251 -18.78 15.97 10.24
C PHE A 251 -19.27 14.73 10.99
N LYS A 252 -20.36 14.12 10.50
CA LYS A 252 -20.89 12.85 11.08
C LYS A 252 -19.82 11.74 11.14
N ARG A 253 -18.84 11.78 10.23
CA ARG A 253 -17.73 10.78 10.15
C ARG A 253 -16.69 10.91 11.26
N MET A 254 -16.79 11.93 12.12
CA MET A 254 -15.97 12.07 13.31
C MET A 254 -16.33 11.07 14.43
N ASN A 255 -17.47 10.36 14.31
CA ASN A 255 -17.85 9.29 15.25
C ASN A 255 -17.71 9.70 16.73
N ASN A 256 -18.20 10.89 17.10
CA ASN A 256 -18.08 11.48 18.45
C ASN A 256 -16.66 11.86 18.88
N ILE A 257 -15.70 11.94 17.98
CA ILE A 257 -14.38 12.51 18.28
C ILE A 257 -14.53 14.03 18.38
N ASP A 258 -14.25 14.57 19.57
CA ASP A 258 -14.18 16.00 19.82
C ASP A 258 -12.74 16.48 19.69
N ILE A 259 -12.47 17.34 18.70
CA ILE A 259 -11.13 17.89 18.42
C ILE A 259 -10.63 18.80 19.55
N ASN A 260 -11.53 19.39 20.34
CA ASN A 260 -11.15 20.25 21.47
C ASN A 260 -10.47 19.45 22.61
N ASN A 261 -10.60 18.13 22.59
CA ASN A 261 -9.93 17.24 23.53
C ASN A 261 -8.49 16.91 23.14
N PHE A 262 -7.97 17.48 22.04
CA PHE A 262 -6.59 17.29 21.59
C PHE A 262 -5.75 18.55 21.85
N ASN A 263 -4.48 18.34 22.15
CA ASN A 263 -3.45 19.37 22.33
C ASN A 263 -2.33 19.16 21.31
N PHE A 264 -2.62 19.51 20.05
CA PHE A 264 -1.68 19.37 18.93
C PHE A 264 -0.48 20.31 19.04
#